data_575a7e68941bb5bf033f3f77f59405af
#
_entry.id   575a7e68941bb5bf033f3f77f59405af
#
_cell.length_a   1.000
_cell.length_b   1.000
_cell.length_c   1.000
_cell.angle_alpha   90.00
_cell.angle_beta   90.00
_cell.angle_gamma   90.00
#
_symmetry.space_group_name_H-M   'P 1'
#
loop_
_entity.id
_entity.type
_entity.pdbx_description
1 polymer ?
#
loop_
_entity_poly.entity_id
_entity_poly.type
_entity_poly.pdbx_seq_one_letter_code
_entity_poly.pdbx_strand_id
1 'polypeptide(L)'
;MKYFAAFLPMRDLEKSQELRPGHIAFLDQMSQEGKIFARGRFVDGAGGLIIYIAESLEEARKVAKSDPYVAGGARSLELHEWDMKIVS
;
A
#
# COMPACT_ATOMS: atom_id res chain seq x y z
N MET A 1 9.90 7.63 13.73
CA MET A 1 9.11 6.91 12.73
C MET A 1 8.96 7.75 11.47
N LYS A 2 8.86 7.09 10.35
CA LYS A 2 8.84 7.75 9.06
C LYS A 2 7.60 7.31 8.29
N TYR A 3 7.22 8.12 7.31
CA TYR A 3 6.09 7.82 6.44
C TYR A 3 6.58 7.48 5.05
N PHE A 4 5.90 6.53 4.40
CA PHE A 4 6.26 6.06 3.07
C PHE A 4 5.00 5.99 2.22
N ALA A 5 5.03 6.67 1.08
CA ALA A 5 3.91 6.65 0.15
C ALA A 5 4.10 5.48 -0.82
N ALA A 6 3.18 4.55 -0.79
CA ALA A 6 3.15 3.40 -1.70
C ALA A 6 2.02 3.59 -2.70
N PHE A 7 2.37 3.92 -3.93
CA PHE A 7 1.41 3.99 -5.02
C PHE A 7 1.38 2.62 -5.71
N LEU A 8 0.16 2.08 -5.86
CA LEU A 8 -0.06 0.77 -6.48
C LEU A 8 -0.84 0.97 -7.78
N PRO A 9 -0.14 1.32 -8.88
CA PRO A 9 -0.81 1.48 -10.18
C PRO A 9 -1.53 0.21 -10.59
N MET A 10 -2.73 0.38 -11.15
CA MET A 10 -3.50 -0.73 -11.71
C MET A 10 -2.72 -1.36 -12.85
N ARG A 11 -2.53 -2.67 -12.80
CA ARG A 11 -1.81 -3.40 -13.81
C ARG A 11 -2.67 -4.48 -14.44
N ASP A 12 -3.39 -5.22 -13.62
CA ASP A 12 -4.24 -6.32 -14.04
C ASP A 12 -5.53 -6.26 -13.24
N LEU A 13 -6.60 -5.82 -13.88
CA LEU A 13 -7.89 -5.63 -13.22
C LEU A 13 -8.48 -6.96 -12.74
N GLU A 14 -8.38 -8.00 -13.56
CA GLU A 14 -8.93 -9.30 -13.23
C GLU A 14 -8.23 -9.91 -12.01
N LYS A 15 -6.89 -9.87 -11.98
CA LYS A 15 -6.12 -10.29 -10.81
C LYS A 15 -6.42 -9.44 -9.58
N SER A 16 -6.64 -8.15 -9.77
CA SER A 16 -6.99 -7.25 -8.66
C SER A 16 -8.31 -7.68 -8.02
N GLN A 17 -9.30 -8.04 -8.82
CA GLN A 17 -10.57 -8.53 -8.31
C GLN A 17 -10.40 -9.86 -7.57
N GLU A 18 -9.61 -10.74 -8.11
CA GLU A 18 -9.31 -12.05 -7.55
C GLU A 18 -8.57 -11.96 -6.22
N LEU A 19 -7.60 -11.07 -6.14
CA LEU A 19 -6.73 -10.90 -4.96
C LEU A 19 -7.29 -9.92 -3.92
N ARG A 20 -8.41 -9.26 -4.22
CA ARG A 20 -8.97 -8.24 -3.33
C ARG A 20 -9.21 -8.73 -1.90
N PRO A 21 -9.83 -9.90 -1.66
CA PRO A 21 -10.05 -10.33 -0.28
C PRO A 21 -8.75 -10.45 0.52
N GLY A 22 -7.70 -11.02 -0.08
CA GLY A 22 -6.40 -11.13 0.57
C GLY A 22 -5.75 -9.77 0.80
N HIS A 23 -5.87 -8.87 -0.16
CA HIS A 23 -5.35 -7.50 -0.03
C HIS A 23 -6.03 -6.76 1.13
N ILE A 24 -7.35 -6.84 1.23
CA ILE A 24 -8.09 -6.17 2.31
C ILE A 24 -7.70 -6.77 3.67
N ALA A 25 -7.60 -8.10 3.77
CA ALA A 25 -7.17 -8.76 5.00
C ALA A 25 -5.75 -8.31 5.41
N PHE A 26 -4.85 -8.20 4.45
CA PHE A 26 -3.49 -7.70 4.70
C PHE A 26 -3.51 -6.26 5.23
N LEU A 27 -4.28 -5.38 4.58
CA LEU A 27 -4.36 -3.99 5.01
C LEU A 27 -4.97 -3.86 6.41
N ASP A 28 -5.99 -4.64 6.71
CA ASP A 28 -6.60 -4.64 8.04
C ASP A 28 -5.60 -5.08 9.11
N GLN A 29 -4.83 -6.12 8.84
CA GLN A 29 -3.81 -6.59 9.77
C GLN A 29 -2.72 -5.54 9.98
N MET A 30 -2.22 -4.95 8.89
CA MET A 30 -1.18 -3.92 8.99
C MET A 30 -1.69 -2.68 9.71
N SER A 31 -2.96 -2.34 9.52
CA SER A 31 -3.59 -1.22 10.23
C SER A 31 -3.64 -1.50 11.73
N GLN A 32 -4.01 -2.72 12.13
CA GLN A 32 -4.06 -3.11 13.53
C GLN A 32 -2.68 -3.10 14.18
N GLU A 33 -1.64 -3.40 13.42
CA GLU A 33 -0.26 -3.39 13.89
C GLU A 33 0.36 -1.98 13.92
N GLY A 34 -0.40 -0.97 13.53
CA GLY A 34 0.09 0.42 13.52
C GLY A 34 1.05 0.72 12.39
N LYS A 35 1.04 -0.06 11.32
CA LYS A 35 1.95 0.09 10.19
C LYS A 35 1.37 0.88 9.03
N ILE A 36 0.11 1.28 9.11
CA ILE A 36 -0.56 2.07 8.07
C ILE A 36 -1.17 3.32 8.70
N PHE A 37 -0.86 4.47 8.12
CA PHE A 37 -1.42 5.75 8.52
C PHE A 37 -2.72 6.05 7.79
N ALA A 38 -2.75 5.78 6.48
CA ALA A 38 -3.92 6.04 5.64
C ALA A 38 -3.85 5.14 4.42
N ARG A 39 -5.00 4.86 3.82
CA ARG A 39 -5.08 4.01 2.63
C ARG A 39 -6.36 4.28 1.87
N GLY A 40 -6.34 4.04 0.57
CA GLY A 40 -7.53 4.17 -0.23
C GLY A 40 -7.30 3.86 -1.69
N ARG A 41 -8.39 3.66 -2.42
CA ARG A 41 -8.34 3.49 -3.86
C ARG A 41 -8.58 4.83 -4.54
N PHE A 42 -8.01 4.99 -5.72
CA PHE A 42 -8.36 6.14 -6.55
C PHE A 42 -9.71 5.88 -7.21
N VAL A 43 -10.58 6.86 -7.14
CA VAL A 43 -11.96 6.74 -7.64
C VAL A 43 -11.99 6.53 -9.15
N ASP A 44 -10.97 7.01 -9.86
CA ASP A 44 -10.87 6.89 -11.32
C ASP A 44 -10.35 5.52 -11.80
N GLY A 45 -10.04 4.62 -10.87
CA GLY A 45 -9.55 3.28 -11.22
C GLY A 45 -8.06 3.20 -11.49
N ALA A 46 -7.29 4.26 -11.25
CA ALA A 46 -5.85 4.27 -11.52
C ALA A 46 -5.05 3.34 -10.60
N GLY A 47 -5.62 2.95 -9.48
CA GLY A 47 -4.96 2.09 -8.50
C GLY A 47 -5.30 2.52 -7.09
N GLY A 48 -4.33 2.43 -6.20
CA GLY A 48 -4.51 2.82 -4.81
C GLY A 48 -3.26 3.45 -4.21
N LEU A 49 -3.43 4.07 -3.05
CA LEU A 49 -2.34 4.69 -2.32
C LEU A 49 -2.40 4.22 -0.87
N ILE A 50 -1.26 3.81 -0.34
CA ILE A 50 -1.12 3.41 1.06
C ILE A 50 0.01 4.22 1.66
N ILE A 51 -0.24 4.81 2.82
CA ILE A 51 0.80 5.52 3.57
C ILE A 51 1.24 4.60 4.70
N TYR A 52 2.40 3.99 4.53
CA TYR A 52 2.99 3.10 5.54
C TYR A 52 3.76 3.90 6.58
N ILE A 53 3.83 3.34 7.78
CA ILE A 53 4.65 3.84 8.89
C ILE A 53 5.74 2.80 9.11
N ALA A 54 7.00 3.21 9.03
CA ALA A 54 8.14 2.30 9.23
C ALA A 54 9.36 3.09 9.70
N GLU A 55 10.40 2.38 10.11
CA GLU A 55 11.65 3.02 10.57
C GLU A 55 12.62 3.29 9.43
N SER A 56 12.49 2.54 8.32
CA SER A 56 13.38 2.66 7.17
C SER A 56 12.66 2.33 5.87
N LEU A 57 13.23 2.78 4.76
CA LEU A 57 12.72 2.44 3.43
C LEU A 57 12.76 0.92 3.20
N GLU A 58 13.80 0.26 3.68
CA GLU A 58 13.94 -1.19 3.54
C GLU A 58 12.81 -1.93 4.23
N GLU A 59 12.47 -1.53 5.47
CA GLU A 59 11.36 -2.11 6.21
C GLU A 59 10.03 -1.84 5.50
N ALA A 60 9.80 -0.61 5.04
CA ALA A 60 8.57 -0.25 4.33
C ALA A 60 8.42 -1.06 3.04
N ARG A 61 9.51 -1.25 2.30
CA ARG A 61 9.51 -2.02 1.06
C ARG A 61 9.16 -3.48 1.32
N LYS A 62 9.72 -4.06 2.37
CA LYS A 62 9.45 -5.45 2.75
C LYS A 62 7.96 -5.64 3.06
N VAL A 63 7.37 -4.74 3.83
CA VAL A 63 5.94 -4.78 4.15
C VAL A 63 5.10 -4.59 2.89
N ALA A 64 5.40 -3.57 2.09
CA ALA A 64 4.63 -3.25 0.89
C ALA A 64 4.65 -4.40 -0.13
N LYS A 65 5.77 -5.10 -0.26
CA LYS A 65 5.89 -6.25 -1.18
C LYS A 65 5.11 -7.46 -0.69
N SER A 66 4.74 -7.51 0.57
CA SER A 66 3.93 -8.59 1.13
C SER A 66 2.44 -8.44 0.82
N ASP A 67 2.03 -7.26 0.34
CA ASP A 67 0.65 -7.05 -0.09
C ASP A 67 0.31 -8.01 -1.22
N PRO A 68 -0.77 -8.81 -1.12
CA PRO A 68 -1.16 -9.74 -2.17
C PRO A 68 -1.31 -9.10 -3.55
N TYR A 69 -1.74 -7.83 -3.62
CA TYR A 69 -1.82 -7.12 -4.90
C TYR A 69 -0.45 -7.00 -5.57
N VAL A 70 0.59 -6.75 -4.78
CA VAL A 70 1.95 -6.59 -5.29
C VAL A 70 2.58 -7.96 -5.52
N ALA A 71 2.53 -8.84 -4.54
CA ALA A 71 3.10 -10.18 -4.62
C ALA A 71 2.48 -11.00 -5.75
N GLY A 72 1.18 -10.83 -5.99
CA GLY A 72 0.45 -11.55 -7.03
C GLY A 72 0.50 -10.90 -8.41
N GLY A 73 1.15 -9.75 -8.54
CA GLY A 73 1.33 -9.08 -9.83
C GLY A 73 0.10 -8.32 -10.35
N ALA A 74 -0.91 -8.10 -9.49
CA ALA A 74 -2.10 -7.33 -9.88
C ALA A 74 -1.81 -5.82 -9.94
N ARG A 75 -0.85 -5.37 -9.18
CA ARG A 75 -0.44 -3.97 -9.07
C ARG A 75 1.08 -3.87 -9.09
N SER A 76 1.59 -2.78 -9.65
CA SER A 76 2.99 -2.41 -9.49
C SER A 76 3.16 -1.73 -8.14
N LEU A 77 4.39 -1.44 -7.75
CA LEU A 77 4.69 -0.73 -6.51
C LEU A 77 5.66 0.40 -6.80
N GLU A 78 5.23 1.62 -6.49
CA GLU A 78 6.11 2.77 -6.42
C GLU A 78 6.14 3.21 -4.96
N LEU A 79 7.32 3.15 -4.35
CA LEU A 79 7.48 3.42 -2.93
C LEU A 79 8.47 4.56 -2.72
N HIS A 80 8.05 5.58 -1.98
CA HIS A 80 8.87 6.74 -1.68
C HIS A 80 8.79 7.08 -0.20
N GLU A 81 9.92 7.40 0.40
CA GLU A 81 9.89 8.02 1.72
C GLU A 81 9.25 9.40 1.55
N TRP A 82 8.31 9.73 2.42
CA TRP A 82 7.52 10.94 2.29
C TRP A 82 7.66 11.82 3.53
N ASP A 83 8.24 13.00 3.35
CA ASP A 83 8.33 14.00 4.41
C ASP A 83 6.95 14.67 4.55
N MET A 84 6.02 13.90 5.08
CA MET A 84 4.60 14.26 5.15
C MET A 84 4.38 15.29 6.26
N LYS A 85 3.62 16.32 5.94
CA LYS A 85 3.17 17.33 6.91
C LYS A 85 1.66 17.27 7.01
N ILE A 86 1.16 17.13 8.22
CA ILE A 86 -0.29 17.21 8.47
C ILE A 86 -0.63 18.67 8.67
N VAL A 87 -1.51 19.17 7.82
CA VAL A 87 -1.96 20.56 7.85
C VAL A 87 -3.40 20.58 8.34
N SER A 88 -3.67 21.34 9.40
CA SER A 88 -5.01 21.36 9.98
C SER A 88 -5.55 22.78 10.10
#